data_f5fe1ba3686b6efb9ca2eb89b8873a38
#
_entry.id   f5fe1ba3686b6efb9ca2eb89b8873a38
#
_cell.length_a   1.000
_cell.length_b   1.000
_cell.length_c   1.000
_cell.angle_alpha   90.00
_cell.angle_beta   90.00
_cell.angle_gamma   90.00
#
_symmetry.space_group_name_H-M   'P 1'
#
loop_
_entity.id
_entity.type
_entity.pdbx_description
1 polymer ?
#
loop_
_entity_poly.entity_id
_entity_poly.type
_entity_poly.pdbx_seq_one_letter_code
_entity_poly.pdbx_strand_id
1 'polypeptide(L)'
;MQYEQVDKKTRLDLPKPCVDTGMGLERITALLNGSNDNYTSDLFTNIIDITQECIQKKITEENKSSFRVIADHLRASSFLIADGVLPSNEGRGYVLRRILRRGIRHAYSLGSKDALFHEIFEELKNLMGDFYQELNTGADAIKETLYSEEIKFRETLSKGLEILGQELPKIKNNKLDGKIAFKLYDTFGFPLDLSLIHI
;
A
#
# COMPACT_ATOMS: atom_id res chain seq x y z
N MET A 1 -17.61 -0.39 23.91
CA MET A 1 -18.49 -0.34 25.12
C MET A 1 -17.86 -1.19 26.23
N GLN A 2 -17.90 -0.69 27.42
CA GLN A 2 -17.35 -1.39 28.61
C GLN A 2 -18.47 -1.81 29.58
N TYR A 3 -19.61 -1.12 29.52
CA TYR A 3 -20.68 -1.23 30.48
C TYR A 3 -22.04 -1.42 29.82
N GLU A 4 -22.93 -2.10 30.51
CA GLU A 4 -24.38 -2.12 30.27
C GLU A 4 -25.07 -1.21 31.28
N GLN A 5 -25.88 -0.26 30.83
CA GLN A 5 -26.71 0.58 31.69
C GLN A 5 -28.04 -0.12 31.93
N VAL A 6 -28.21 -0.77 33.08
CA VAL A 6 -29.41 -1.53 33.42
C VAL A 6 -30.56 -0.59 33.84
N ASP A 7 -30.24 0.41 34.61
CA ASP A 7 -31.19 1.47 35.05
C ASP A 7 -30.47 2.80 35.25
N LYS A 8 -31.17 3.85 35.67
CA LYS A 8 -30.61 5.19 35.85
C LYS A 8 -29.43 5.29 36.83
N LYS A 9 -29.25 4.29 37.70
CA LYS A 9 -28.22 4.28 38.76
C LYS A 9 -27.26 3.08 38.66
N THR A 10 -27.67 2.02 38.00
CA THR A 10 -26.94 0.76 37.98
C THR A 10 -26.24 0.55 36.64
N ARG A 11 -24.93 0.39 36.71
CA ARG A 11 -24.08 0.10 35.56
C ARG A 11 -23.35 -1.20 35.84
N LEU A 12 -23.42 -2.15 34.91
CA LEU A 12 -22.72 -3.44 34.99
C LEU A 12 -21.58 -3.47 33.96
N ASP A 13 -20.46 -4.07 34.35
CA ASP A 13 -19.38 -4.34 33.42
C ASP A 13 -19.79 -5.41 32.41
N LEU A 14 -19.45 -5.20 31.14
CA LEU A 14 -19.64 -6.23 30.14
C LEU A 14 -18.65 -7.37 30.37
N PRO A 15 -19.07 -8.64 30.23
CA PRO A 15 -18.17 -9.81 30.39
C PRO A 15 -17.02 -9.79 29.37
N LYS A 16 -17.22 -9.15 28.22
CA LYS A 16 -16.20 -8.87 27.20
C LYS A 16 -16.39 -7.44 26.70
N PRO A 17 -15.49 -6.52 27.03
CA PRO A 17 -15.51 -5.18 26.45
C PRO A 17 -15.46 -5.23 24.93
N CYS A 18 -16.22 -4.35 24.27
CA CYS A 18 -16.25 -4.28 22.81
C CYS A 18 -16.14 -2.83 22.33
N VAL A 19 -15.67 -2.68 21.09
CA VAL A 19 -15.64 -1.38 20.39
C VAL A 19 -17.00 -1.19 19.70
N ASP A 20 -17.63 -0.06 19.94
CA ASP A 20 -18.90 0.33 19.31
C ASP A 20 -18.64 1.34 18.19
N THR A 21 -17.91 2.40 18.54
CA THR A 21 -17.50 3.44 17.59
C THR A 21 -16.01 3.63 17.65
N GLY A 22 -15.41 3.90 16.49
CA GLY A 22 -14.01 4.21 16.37
C GLY A 22 -13.79 5.43 15.50
N MET A 23 -12.66 6.08 15.69
CA MET A 23 -12.23 7.23 14.90
C MET A 23 -10.81 6.96 14.42
N GLY A 24 -10.52 7.28 13.14
CA GLY A 24 -9.18 7.06 12.60
C GLY A 24 -8.13 7.88 13.36
N LEU A 25 -7.09 7.21 13.84
CA LEU A 25 -6.00 7.85 14.58
C LEU A 25 -5.40 9.01 13.78
N GLU A 26 -5.12 8.80 12.52
CA GLU A 26 -4.54 9.81 11.62
C GLU A 26 -5.43 11.03 11.44
N ARG A 27 -6.74 10.81 11.37
CA ARG A 27 -7.71 11.92 11.23
C ARG A 27 -7.72 12.79 12.47
N ILE A 28 -7.73 12.18 13.65
CA ILE A 28 -7.69 12.89 14.92
C ILE A 28 -6.35 13.59 15.10
N THR A 29 -5.24 12.92 14.81
CA THR A 29 -3.90 13.51 14.90
C THR A 29 -3.78 14.74 13.98
N ALA A 30 -4.24 14.64 12.75
CA ALA A 30 -4.24 15.77 11.82
C ALA A 30 -5.09 16.94 12.35
N LEU A 31 -6.30 16.65 12.83
CA LEU A 31 -7.20 17.67 13.38
C LEU A 31 -6.58 18.37 14.61
N LEU A 32 -6.01 17.62 15.54
CA LEU A 32 -5.36 18.18 16.73
C LEU A 32 -4.12 19.01 16.38
N ASN A 33 -3.43 18.67 15.31
CA ASN A 33 -2.30 19.43 14.78
C ASN A 33 -2.74 20.62 13.88
N GLY A 34 -4.05 20.89 13.78
CA GLY A 34 -4.58 21.98 12.95
C GLY A 34 -4.45 21.74 11.43
N SER A 35 -4.28 20.50 11.01
CA SER A 35 -4.13 20.08 9.60
C SER A 35 -5.38 19.36 9.09
N ASN A 36 -5.69 19.52 7.81
CA ASN A 36 -6.70 18.73 7.10
C ASN A 36 -6.08 17.55 6.33
N ASP A 37 -4.78 17.32 6.50
CA ASP A 37 -4.01 16.31 5.77
C ASP A 37 -3.47 15.24 6.73
N ASN A 38 -3.98 14.03 6.63
CA ASN A 38 -3.58 12.90 7.47
C ASN A 38 -2.11 12.51 7.30
N TYR A 39 -1.53 12.79 6.13
CA TYR A 39 -0.15 12.41 5.79
C TYR A 39 0.91 13.38 6.34
N THR A 40 0.49 14.45 7.01
CA THR A 40 1.39 15.35 7.74
C THR A 40 1.67 14.91 9.17
N SER A 41 1.08 13.80 9.60
CA SER A 41 1.35 13.23 10.91
C SER A 41 2.68 12.45 10.88
N ASP A 42 3.31 12.33 12.06
CA ASP A 42 4.51 11.53 12.29
C ASP A 42 4.36 10.06 11.88
N LEU A 43 3.13 9.54 11.89
CA LEU A 43 2.79 8.20 11.42
C LEU A 43 3.11 7.95 9.94
N PHE A 44 3.23 9.01 9.13
CA PHE A 44 3.48 8.89 7.70
C PHE A 44 4.71 9.67 7.24
N THR A 45 5.04 10.80 7.87
CA THR A 45 6.14 11.66 7.42
C THR A 45 7.46 10.91 7.33
N ASN A 46 7.81 10.13 8.35
CA ASN A 46 9.05 9.37 8.39
C ASN A 46 9.13 8.34 7.22
N ILE A 47 8.02 7.63 6.96
CA ILE A 47 7.97 6.67 5.84
C ILE A 47 8.09 7.39 4.48
N ILE A 48 7.46 8.56 4.36
CA ILE A 48 7.55 9.36 3.16
C ILE A 48 8.98 9.89 2.95
N ASP A 49 9.64 10.33 4.01
CA ASP A 49 10.99 10.88 3.95
C ASP A 49 12.01 9.80 3.57
N ILE A 50 12.00 8.63 4.21
CA ILE A 50 12.89 7.53 3.81
C ILE A 50 12.58 7.07 2.37
N THR A 51 11.32 7.11 1.93
CA THR A 51 10.96 6.80 0.55
C THR A 51 11.57 7.79 -0.44
N GLN A 52 11.61 9.11 -0.11
CA GLN A 52 12.29 10.13 -0.91
C GLN A 52 13.78 9.86 -1.03
N GLU A 53 14.43 9.50 0.08
CA GLU A 53 15.85 9.17 0.14
C GLU A 53 16.19 7.94 -0.71
N CYS A 54 15.45 6.85 -0.55
CA CYS A 54 15.67 5.61 -1.30
C CYS A 54 15.48 5.82 -2.81
N ILE A 55 14.44 6.56 -3.22
CA ILE A 55 14.17 6.84 -4.65
C ILE A 55 15.06 7.97 -5.18
N GLN A 56 15.71 8.75 -4.31
CA GLN A 56 16.46 9.98 -4.65
C GLN A 56 15.60 11.00 -5.39
N LYS A 57 14.35 11.16 -4.99
CA LYS A 57 13.38 12.06 -5.61
C LYS A 57 12.61 12.84 -4.56
N LYS A 58 12.64 14.17 -4.67
CA LYS A 58 11.89 15.04 -3.76
C LYS A 58 10.39 15.04 -4.07
N ILE A 59 9.60 15.20 -3.02
CA ILE A 59 8.16 15.38 -3.13
C ILE A 59 7.81 16.74 -3.77
N THR A 60 6.83 16.73 -4.66
CA THR A 60 6.25 17.90 -5.32
C THR A 60 4.73 17.78 -5.33
N GLU A 61 3.99 18.82 -5.65
CA GLU A 61 2.53 18.74 -5.76
C GLU A 61 2.06 17.69 -6.79
N GLU A 62 2.81 17.46 -7.84
CA GLU A 62 2.48 16.52 -8.90
C GLU A 62 2.67 15.05 -8.47
N ASN A 63 3.66 14.78 -7.62
CA ASN A 63 4.04 13.42 -7.25
C ASN A 63 3.68 13.02 -5.80
N LYS A 64 3.22 13.98 -4.98
CA LYS A 64 2.93 13.72 -3.56
C LYS A 64 1.92 12.59 -3.34
N SER A 65 0.96 12.45 -4.25
CA SER A 65 -0.03 11.37 -4.19
C SER A 65 0.63 9.99 -4.27
N SER A 66 1.69 9.86 -5.07
CA SER A 66 2.44 8.59 -5.20
C SER A 66 3.20 8.24 -3.93
N PHE A 67 3.85 9.19 -3.28
CA PHE A 67 4.52 8.97 -2.00
C PHE A 67 3.52 8.57 -0.90
N ARG A 68 2.35 9.20 -0.85
CA ARG A 68 1.28 8.85 0.07
C ARG A 68 0.76 7.43 -0.14
N VAL A 69 0.54 7.04 -1.38
CA VAL A 69 0.12 5.67 -1.72
C VAL A 69 1.18 4.66 -1.30
N ILE A 70 2.47 4.93 -1.52
CA ILE A 70 3.55 4.04 -1.10
C ILE A 70 3.52 3.85 0.42
N ALA A 71 3.49 4.93 1.20
CA ALA A 71 3.50 4.87 2.66
C ALA A 71 2.26 4.15 3.23
N ASP A 72 1.08 4.47 2.72
CA ASP A 72 -0.18 3.83 3.13
C ASP A 72 -0.20 2.34 2.80
N HIS A 73 0.21 1.99 1.58
CA HIS A 73 0.16 0.60 1.11
C HIS A 73 1.29 -0.26 1.70
N LEU A 74 2.44 0.32 2.01
CA LEU A 74 3.47 -0.36 2.80
C LEU A 74 2.90 -0.77 4.16
N ARG A 75 2.33 0.21 4.89
CA ARG A 75 1.77 -0.05 6.22
C ARG A 75 0.67 -1.10 6.15
N ALA A 76 -0.32 -0.93 5.28
CA ALA A 76 -1.42 -1.87 5.13
C ALA A 76 -0.94 -3.30 4.78
N SER A 77 0.01 -3.41 3.84
CA SER A 77 0.55 -4.71 3.45
C SER A 77 1.35 -5.38 4.56
N SER A 78 2.16 -4.63 5.29
CA SER A 78 2.98 -5.15 6.39
C SER A 78 2.12 -5.70 7.51
N PHE A 79 1.07 -5.00 7.92
CA PHE A 79 0.14 -5.49 8.94
C PHE A 79 -0.67 -6.71 8.47
N LEU A 80 -1.13 -6.72 7.21
CA LEU A 80 -1.82 -7.89 6.67
C LEU A 80 -0.92 -9.13 6.66
N ILE A 81 0.37 -8.97 6.32
CA ILE A 81 1.34 -10.08 6.35
C ILE A 81 1.61 -10.50 7.79
N ALA A 82 1.78 -9.56 8.72
CA ALA A 82 1.92 -9.86 10.15
C ALA A 82 0.73 -10.67 10.70
N ASP A 83 -0.49 -10.39 10.23
CA ASP A 83 -1.71 -11.14 10.55
C ASP A 83 -1.82 -12.49 9.80
N GLY A 84 -0.78 -12.92 9.09
CA GLY A 84 -0.72 -14.19 8.39
C GLY A 84 -1.40 -14.23 7.02
N VAL A 85 -1.75 -13.08 6.43
CA VAL A 85 -2.28 -13.01 5.07
C VAL A 85 -1.11 -12.99 4.09
N LEU A 86 -1.03 -13.98 3.19
CA LEU A 86 -0.02 -14.03 2.14
C LEU A 86 -0.61 -13.67 0.77
N PRO A 87 0.16 -13.04 -0.13
CA PRO A 87 -0.29 -12.73 -1.48
C PRO A 87 -0.74 -13.98 -2.24
N SER A 88 -1.97 -13.98 -2.74
CA SER A 88 -2.56 -15.11 -3.48
C SER A 88 -3.42 -14.63 -4.65
N ASN A 89 -4.01 -15.57 -5.40
CA ASN A 89 -4.90 -15.26 -6.52
C ASN A 89 -6.37 -15.12 -6.08
N GLU A 90 -6.70 -15.47 -4.84
CA GLU A 90 -8.07 -15.51 -4.35
C GLU A 90 -8.19 -14.93 -2.93
N GLY A 91 -9.41 -14.58 -2.54
CA GLY A 91 -9.76 -14.17 -1.19
C GLY A 91 -8.96 -12.96 -0.68
N ARG A 92 -8.60 -12.99 0.60
CA ARG A 92 -7.87 -11.89 1.27
C ARG A 92 -6.47 -11.66 0.69
N GLY A 93 -5.78 -12.73 0.31
CA GLY A 93 -4.44 -12.64 -0.28
C GLY A 93 -4.44 -11.97 -1.67
N TYR A 94 -5.53 -12.09 -2.43
CA TYR A 94 -5.71 -11.33 -3.67
C TYR A 94 -5.82 -9.81 -3.41
N VAL A 95 -6.54 -9.43 -2.36
CA VAL A 95 -6.66 -8.01 -1.97
C VAL A 95 -5.31 -7.46 -1.53
N LEU A 96 -4.56 -8.19 -0.68
CA LEU A 96 -3.20 -7.83 -0.29
C LEU A 96 -2.30 -7.64 -1.52
N ARG A 97 -2.30 -8.60 -2.45
CA ARG A 97 -1.52 -8.51 -3.68
C ARG A 97 -1.85 -7.27 -4.49
N ARG A 98 -3.12 -6.91 -4.60
CA ARG A 98 -3.54 -5.68 -5.31
C ARG A 98 -3.05 -4.41 -4.63
N ILE A 99 -3.16 -4.34 -3.31
CA ILE A 99 -2.67 -3.20 -2.51
C ILE A 99 -1.17 -3.04 -2.73
N LEU A 100 -0.40 -4.10 -2.52
CA LEU A 100 1.05 -4.10 -2.64
C LEU A 100 1.49 -3.70 -4.05
N ARG A 101 0.94 -4.33 -5.10
CA ARG A 101 1.26 -4.01 -6.49
C ARG A 101 0.91 -2.58 -6.88
N ARG A 102 -0.16 -2.02 -6.32
CA ARG A 102 -0.48 -0.60 -6.53
C ARG A 102 0.61 0.30 -5.95
N GLY A 103 1.09 0.03 -4.74
CA GLY A 103 2.20 0.78 -4.15
C GLY A 103 3.49 0.64 -4.96
N ILE A 104 3.86 -0.59 -5.36
CA ILE A 104 5.04 -0.86 -6.20
C ILE A 104 4.97 -0.11 -7.54
N ARG A 105 3.80 -0.04 -8.16
CA ARG A 105 3.59 0.73 -9.38
C ARG A 105 3.90 2.22 -9.18
N HIS A 106 3.44 2.80 -8.07
CA HIS A 106 3.74 4.19 -7.74
C HIS A 106 5.24 4.40 -7.51
N ALA A 107 5.93 3.46 -6.83
CA ALA A 107 7.39 3.50 -6.68
C ALA A 107 8.10 3.43 -8.03
N TYR A 108 7.68 2.54 -8.91
CA TYR A 108 8.21 2.45 -10.29
C TYR A 108 8.00 3.75 -11.08
N SER A 109 6.81 4.35 -11.01
CA SER A 109 6.50 5.62 -11.69
C SER A 109 7.32 6.80 -11.14
N LEU A 110 7.73 6.75 -9.89
CA LEU A 110 8.65 7.72 -9.29
C LEU A 110 10.10 7.51 -9.72
N GLY A 111 10.44 6.37 -10.33
CA GLY A 111 11.77 6.06 -10.83
C GLY A 111 12.57 5.10 -9.95
N SER A 112 11.93 4.42 -9.00
CA SER A 112 12.59 3.36 -8.23
C SER A 112 13.09 2.27 -9.18
N LYS A 113 14.40 2.01 -9.16
CA LYS A 113 15.04 0.99 -10.01
C LYS A 113 15.00 -0.39 -9.37
N ASP A 114 15.19 -0.43 -8.07
CA ASP A 114 15.30 -1.66 -7.29
C ASP A 114 14.05 -1.89 -6.42
N ALA A 115 13.94 -3.05 -5.82
CA ALA A 115 12.89 -3.36 -4.87
C ALA A 115 13.01 -2.45 -3.63
N LEU A 116 11.91 -1.78 -3.28
CA LEU A 116 11.89 -0.71 -2.30
C LEU A 116 11.18 -1.08 -1.00
N PHE A 117 10.07 -1.85 -1.09
CA PHE A 117 9.16 -2.04 0.02
C PHE A 117 9.79 -2.74 1.22
N HIS A 118 10.67 -3.70 0.99
CA HIS A 118 11.39 -4.40 2.05
C HIS A 118 12.41 -3.51 2.78
N GLU A 119 12.96 -2.50 2.10
CA GLU A 119 13.90 -1.54 2.69
C GLU A 119 13.17 -0.53 3.57
N ILE A 120 12.12 0.12 3.04
CA ILE A 120 11.34 1.11 3.79
C ILE A 120 10.49 0.49 4.91
N PHE A 121 10.30 -0.84 4.92
CA PHE A 121 9.65 -1.54 6.02
C PHE A 121 10.41 -1.39 7.35
N GLU A 122 11.74 -1.26 7.33
CA GLU A 122 12.52 -1.05 8.55
C GLU A 122 12.07 0.21 9.29
N GLU A 123 11.80 1.30 8.55
CA GLU A 123 11.30 2.53 9.15
C GLU A 123 9.90 2.35 9.75
N LEU A 124 9.02 1.65 9.07
CA LEU A 124 7.70 1.30 9.62
C LEU A 124 7.82 0.48 10.92
N LYS A 125 8.72 -0.50 10.94
CA LYS A 125 8.99 -1.33 12.12
C LYS A 125 9.52 -0.48 13.29
N ASN A 126 10.46 0.43 13.03
CA ASN A 126 10.99 1.34 14.04
C ASN A 126 9.91 2.27 14.61
N LEU A 127 9.02 2.75 13.74
CA LEU A 127 7.95 3.68 14.12
C LEU A 127 6.84 3.02 14.95
N MET A 128 6.46 1.79 14.61
CA MET A 128 5.26 1.16 15.14
C MET A 128 5.51 -0.14 15.92
N GLY A 129 6.70 -0.73 15.82
CA GLY A 129 7.01 -2.04 16.39
C GLY A 129 6.97 -2.09 17.92
N ASP A 130 7.16 -0.98 18.62
CA ASP A 130 7.00 -0.92 20.07
C ASP A 130 5.56 -1.12 20.53
N PHE A 131 4.60 -0.67 19.72
CA PHE A 131 3.17 -0.81 19.97
C PHE A 131 2.58 -2.09 19.37
N TYR A 132 3.16 -2.56 18.28
CA TYR A 132 2.69 -3.71 17.49
C TYR A 132 3.82 -4.73 17.36
N GLN A 133 3.98 -5.56 18.39
CA GLN A 133 5.07 -6.55 18.48
C GLN A 133 5.08 -7.56 17.33
N GLU A 134 3.93 -7.79 16.69
CA GLU A 134 3.79 -8.63 15.50
C GLU A 134 4.64 -8.13 14.32
N LEU A 135 4.91 -6.84 14.21
CA LEU A 135 5.83 -6.29 13.20
C LEU A 135 7.30 -6.69 13.48
N ASN A 136 7.67 -6.81 14.76
CA ASN A 136 9.00 -7.25 15.16
C ASN A 136 9.16 -8.77 15.01
N THR A 137 8.20 -9.53 15.52
CA THR A 137 8.24 -10.99 15.50
C THR A 137 8.11 -11.57 14.09
N GLY A 138 7.35 -10.91 13.22
CA GLY A 138 7.15 -11.28 11.82
C GLY A 138 8.11 -10.60 10.84
N ALA A 139 9.10 -9.83 11.28
CA ALA A 139 9.88 -8.94 10.43
C ALA A 139 10.51 -9.63 9.22
N ASP A 140 11.16 -10.77 9.43
CA ASP A 140 11.82 -11.51 8.34
C ASP A 140 10.81 -12.01 7.31
N ALA A 141 9.69 -12.57 7.76
CA ALA A 141 8.63 -13.05 6.87
C ALA A 141 7.96 -11.91 6.09
N ILE A 142 7.76 -10.75 6.74
CA ILE A 142 7.22 -9.55 6.10
C ILE A 142 8.18 -9.07 5.00
N LYS A 143 9.46 -8.90 5.33
CA LYS A 143 10.49 -8.47 4.37
C LYS A 143 10.60 -9.39 3.17
N GLU A 144 10.69 -10.70 3.41
CA GLU A 144 10.78 -11.69 2.35
C GLU A 144 9.55 -11.66 1.44
N THR A 145 8.35 -11.56 2.02
CA THR A 145 7.10 -11.49 1.28
C THR A 145 7.01 -10.22 0.44
N LEU A 146 7.33 -9.06 1.01
CA LEU A 146 7.36 -7.78 0.30
C LEU A 146 8.34 -7.82 -0.86
N TYR A 147 9.58 -8.27 -0.60
CA TYR A 147 10.63 -8.38 -1.62
C TYR A 147 10.24 -9.33 -2.76
N SER A 148 9.81 -10.55 -2.43
CA SER A 148 9.50 -11.57 -3.43
C SER A 148 8.32 -11.18 -4.33
N GLU A 149 7.27 -10.58 -3.77
CA GLU A 149 6.12 -10.11 -4.57
C GLU A 149 6.49 -8.87 -5.40
N GLU A 150 7.36 -7.99 -4.89
CA GLU A 150 7.83 -6.83 -5.63
C GLU A 150 8.68 -7.25 -6.83
N ILE A 151 9.65 -8.16 -6.67
CA ILE A 151 10.47 -8.69 -7.77
C ILE A 151 9.59 -9.32 -8.85
N LYS A 152 8.69 -10.24 -8.45
CA LYS A 152 7.76 -10.90 -9.39
C LYS A 152 6.90 -9.89 -10.15
N PHE A 153 6.45 -8.85 -9.48
CA PHE A 153 5.61 -7.84 -10.13
C PHE A 153 6.43 -6.94 -11.06
N ARG A 154 7.66 -6.56 -10.70
CA ARG A 154 8.56 -5.77 -11.56
C ARG A 154 8.89 -6.51 -12.86
N GLU A 155 9.14 -7.82 -12.81
CA GLU A 155 9.33 -8.64 -14.02
C GLU A 155 8.06 -8.62 -14.91
N THR A 156 6.90 -8.79 -14.29
CA THR A 156 5.62 -8.75 -15.01
C THR A 156 5.35 -7.37 -15.62
N LEU A 157 5.65 -6.32 -14.88
CA LEU A 157 5.49 -4.92 -15.31
C LEU A 157 6.41 -4.62 -16.51
N SER A 158 7.69 -5.03 -16.45
CA SER A 158 8.63 -4.82 -17.53
C SER A 158 8.18 -5.52 -18.83
N LYS A 159 7.75 -6.80 -18.73
CA LYS A 159 7.19 -7.52 -19.88
C LYS A 159 5.94 -6.87 -20.44
N GLY A 160 5.04 -6.40 -19.56
CA GLY A 160 3.82 -5.71 -19.97
C GLY A 160 4.11 -4.40 -20.70
N LEU A 161 5.08 -3.62 -20.21
CA LEU A 161 5.52 -2.36 -20.85
C LEU A 161 6.19 -2.62 -22.21
N GLU A 162 6.98 -3.68 -22.35
CA GLU A 162 7.58 -4.08 -23.62
C GLU A 162 6.51 -4.39 -24.67
N ILE A 163 5.52 -5.21 -24.31
CA ILE A 163 4.40 -5.55 -25.20
C ILE A 163 3.61 -4.28 -25.58
N LEU A 164 3.30 -3.42 -24.60
CA LEU A 164 2.61 -2.18 -24.84
C LEU A 164 3.41 -1.27 -25.80
N GLY A 165 4.72 -1.17 -25.59
CA GLY A 165 5.62 -0.39 -26.45
C GLY A 165 5.64 -0.88 -27.91
N GLN A 166 5.51 -2.19 -28.14
CA GLN A 166 5.42 -2.78 -29.49
C GLN A 166 4.04 -2.50 -30.14
N GLU A 167 3.00 -2.33 -29.36
CA GLU A 167 1.65 -2.10 -29.85
C GLU A 167 1.30 -0.62 -29.98
N LEU A 168 1.91 0.28 -29.20
CA LEU A 168 1.68 1.73 -29.27
C LEU A 168 1.77 2.31 -30.68
N PRO A 169 2.79 1.97 -31.51
CA PRO A 169 2.89 2.49 -32.88
C PRO A 169 1.78 2.03 -33.82
N LYS A 170 1.07 0.96 -33.47
CA LYS A 170 -0.03 0.38 -34.27
C LYS A 170 -1.39 0.94 -33.90
N ILE A 171 -1.46 1.73 -32.82
CA ILE A 171 -2.71 2.30 -32.33
C ILE A 171 -3.27 3.32 -33.31
N LYS A 172 -4.54 3.15 -33.65
CA LYS A 172 -5.32 4.11 -34.44
C LYS A 172 -6.41 4.70 -33.57
N ASN A 173 -6.60 6.03 -33.70
CA ASN A 173 -7.66 6.76 -32.97
C ASN A 173 -7.58 6.62 -31.43
N ASN A 174 -6.39 6.53 -30.87
CA ASN A 174 -6.15 6.37 -29.43
C ASN A 174 -6.90 5.18 -28.81
N LYS A 175 -7.05 4.09 -29.55
CA LYS A 175 -7.73 2.88 -29.08
C LYS A 175 -6.81 1.68 -29.17
N LEU A 176 -6.51 1.08 -28.02
CA LEU A 176 -5.82 -0.21 -27.92
C LEU A 176 -6.81 -1.34 -28.21
N ASP A 177 -6.37 -2.38 -28.96
CA ASP A 177 -7.20 -3.57 -29.17
C ASP A 177 -7.55 -4.24 -27.81
N GLY A 178 -8.83 -4.49 -27.61
CA GLY A 178 -9.34 -5.11 -26.39
C GLY A 178 -8.72 -6.48 -26.08
N LYS A 179 -8.32 -7.26 -27.09
CA LYS A 179 -7.62 -8.54 -26.91
C LYS A 179 -6.24 -8.35 -26.32
N ILE A 180 -5.53 -7.30 -26.72
CA ILE A 180 -4.21 -6.95 -26.18
C ILE A 180 -4.36 -6.44 -24.74
N ALA A 181 -5.31 -5.54 -24.49
CA ALA A 181 -5.60 -5.05 -23.17
C ALA A 181 -5.97 -6.20 -22.20
N PHE A 182 -6.82 -7.12 -22.65
CA PHE A 182 -7.19 -8.31 -21.88
C PHE A 182 -6.00 -9.21 -21.62
N LYS A 183 -5.15 -9.49 -22.62
CA LYS A 183 -3.93 -10.29 -22.44
C LYS A 183 -2.96 -9.66 -21.45
N LEU A 184 -2.75 -8.35 -21.51
CA LEU A 184 -1.92 -7.61 -20.56
C LEU A 184 -2.46 -7.74 -19.14
N TYR A 185 -3.77 -7.60 -18.96
CA TYR A 185 -4.41 -7.70 -17.65
C TYR A 185 -4.43 -9.13 -17.12
N ASP A 186 -4.92 -10.09 -17.89
CA ASP A 186 -5.17 -11.46 -17.46
C ASP A 186 -3.88 -12.28 -17.33
N THR A 187 -3.01 -12.25 -18.35
CA THR A 187 -1.80 -13.09 -18.41
C THR A 187 -0.65 -12.45 -17.63
N PHE A 188 -0.47 -11.15 -17.74
CA PHE A 188 0.67 -10.44 -17.14
C PHE A 188 0.30 -9.70 -15.86
N GLY A 189 -0.99 -9.66 -15.48
CA GLY A 189 -1.44 -8.88 -14.31
C GLY A 189 -1.10 -7.38 -14.43
N PHE A 190 -0.94 -6.90 -15.68
CA PHE A 190 -0.59 -5.52 -15.97
C PHE A 190 -1.81 -4.63 -15.69
N PRO A 191 -1.70 -3.61 -14.82
CA PRO A 191 -2.84 -2.79 -14.47
C PRO A 191 -3.42 -2.05 -15.68
N LEU A 192 -4.73 -2.13 -15.86
CA LEU A 192 -5.41 -1.53 -17.02
C LEU A 192 -5.21 -0.02 -17.11
N ASP A 193 -5.15 0.66 -15.97
CA ASP A 193 -4.91 2.10 -15.89
C ASP A 193 -3.52 2.51 -16.40
N LEU A 194 -2.51 1.65 -16.30
CA LEU A 194 -1.21 1.92 -16.95
C LEU A 194 -1.31 1.83 -18.47
N SER A 195 -2.12 0.94 -18.99
CA SER A 195 -2.38 0.90 -20.43
C SER A 195 -3.06 2.18 -20.92
N LEU A 196 -3.94 2.78 -20.11
CA LEU A 196 -4.66 4.01 -20.45
C LEU A 196 -3.79 5.27 -20.38
N ILE A 197 -2.79 5.31 -19.49
CA ILE A 197 -1.87 6.45 -19.39
C ILE A 197 -0.98 6.58 -20.64
N HIS A 198 -0.66 5.46 -21.29
CA HIS A 198 0.20 5.43 -22.49
C HIS A 198 -0.58 5.55 -23.80
N ILE A 199 -1.89 5.54 -23.75
CA ILE A 199 -2.78 5.72 -24.91
C ILE A 199 -3.33 7.15 -24.95
#